data_040512dcdebe6863cbb6eaaeeaf01515
#
_entry.id   040512dcdebe6863cbb6eaaeeaf01515
#
_cell.length_a   1.000
_cell.length_b   1.000
_cell.length_c   1.000
_cell.angle_alpha   90.00
_cell.angle_beta   90.00
_cell.angle_gamma   90.00
#
_symmetry.space_group_name_H-M   'P 1'
#
loop_
_entity.id
_entity.type
_entity.pdbx_description
1 polymer ?
#
loop_
_entity_poly.entity_id
_entity_poly.type
_entity_poly.pdbx_seq_one_letter_code
_entity_poly.pdbx_strand_id
1 'polypeptide(L)'
;MEVIKLDDFPINPIQDQIYEIIPDKTKIVASTNRLFNKYPTRYISAVPRFAINAYSKAGETVLDPFCGSGTTAIEAMLLGRNAMSIDIDPFARLLIKVKTTVYSKEDIDFLDEVVRKIKEMSPDESFQYPIPGIPNIEKWFCDKSILWLSFFKYTIDKL
;
A
#
# COMPACT_ATOMS: atom_id res chain seq x y z
N MET A 1 18.92 7.84 -31.12
CA MET A 1 18.88 6.82 -30.06
C MET A 1 17.95 5.73 -30.54
N GLU A 2 18.39 4.48 -30.57
CA GLU A 2 17.56 3.36 -31.03
C GLU A 2 16.51 3.03 -29.98
N VAL A 3 15.27 2.75 -30.41
CA VAL A 3 14.19 2.37 -29.54
C VAL A 3 14.12 0.85 -29.48
N ILE A 4 14.34 0.28 -28.30
CA ILE A 4 14.21 -1.18 -28.08
C ILE A 4 12.78 -1.51 -27.72
N LYS A 5 12.13 -2.35 -28.54
CA LYS A 5 10.76 -2.84 -28.28
C LYS A 5 10.82 -4.14 -27.49
N LEU A 6 10.08 -4.19 -26.39
CA LEU A 6 10.03 -5.34 -25.48
C LEU A 6 8.58 -5.69 -25.12
N ASP A 7 8.33 -6.98 -24.92
CA ASP A 7 7.04 -7.47 -24.43
C ASP A 7 6.90 -7.34 -22.91
N ASP A 8 8.02 -7.14 -22.18
CA ASP A 8 8.07 -6.99 -20.74
C ASP A 8 9.22 -6.06 -20.34
N PHE A 9 9.22 -5.58 -19.11
CA PHE A 9 10.29 -4.71 -18.59
C PHE A 9 11.61 -5.48 -18.48
N PRO A 10 12.73 -4.90 -18.95
CA PRO A 10 14.02 -5.56 -18.86
C PRO A 10 14.47 -5.71 -17.39
N ILE A 11 15.06 -6.86 -17.07
CA ILE A 11 15.59 -7.13 -15.74
C ILE A 11 16.82 -6.24 -15.46
N ASN A 12 17.64 -6.02 -16.47
CA ASN A 12 18.85 -5.19 -16.41
C ASN A 12 18.75 -4.09 -17.46
N PRO A 13 18.00 -3.00 -17.20
CA PRO A 13 17.87 -1.91 -18.15
C PRO A 13 19.20 -1.18 -18.31
N ILE A 14 19.48 -0.77 -19.56
CA ILE A 14 20.62 0.08 -19.88
C ILE A 14 20.21 1.52 -19.57
N GLN A 15 21.03 2.23 -18.81
CA GLN A 15 20.80 3.64 -18.49
C GLN A 15 20.74 4.48 -19.77
N ASP A 16 19.83 5.45 -19.79
CA ASP A 16 19.60 6.38 -20.90
C ASP A 16 19.15 5.72 -22.23
N GLN A 17 18.81 4.42 -22.22
CA GLN A 17 18.22 3.74 -23.37
C GLN A 17 16.70 3.93 -23.39
N ILE A 18 16.14 4.17 -24.60
CA ILE A 18 14.69 4.25 -24.80
C ILE A 18 14.13 2.86 -25.03
N TYR A 19 13.13 2.50 -24.20
CA TYR A 19 12.38 1.26 -24.33
C TYR A 19 10.92 1.55 -24.65
N GLU A 20 10.38 0.89 -25.67
CA GLU A 20 8.93 0.82 -25.91
C GLU A 20 8.43 -0.51 -25.38
N ILE A 21 7.63 -0.46 -24.32
CA ILE A 21 7.10 -1.67 -23.67
C ILE A 21 5.64 -1.82 -24.04
N ILE A 22 5.31 -2.96 -24.65
CA ILE A 22 3.94 -3.38 -24.98
C ILE A 22 3.54 -4.44 -23.96
N PRO A 23 3.02 -4.02 -22.79
CA PRO A 23 2.82 -4.94 -21.69
C PRO A 23 1.65 -5.89 -21.95
N ASP A 24 1.86 -7.17 -21.77
CA ASP A 24 0.76 -8.10 -21.55
C ASP A 24 0.02 -7.70 -20.27
N LYS A 25 -1.25 -7.29 -20.42
CA LYS A 25 -2.09 -6.79 -19.30
C LYS A 25 -2.20 -7.80 -18.14
N THR A 26 -1.93 -9.08 -18.38
CA THR A 26 -1.98 -10.12 -17.37
C THR A 26 -0.73 -10.16 -16.48
N LYS A 27 0.41 -9.69 -16.97
CA LYS A 27 1.70 -9.71 -16.25
C LYS A 27 1.98 -8.46 -15.40
N ILE A 28 1.24 -7.38 -15.63
CA ILE A 28 1.52 -6.05 -15.04
C ILE A 28 1.17 -5.95 -13.55
N VAL A 29 0.51 -6.93 -12.99
CA VAL A 29 -0.03 -6.79 -11.64
C VAL A 29 0.85 -7.48 -10.63
N ALA A 30 1.74 -6.73 -10.02
CA ALA A 30 2.43 -7.18 -8.82
C ALA A 30 1.41 -7.45 -7.70
N SER A 31 1.40 -8.68 -7.23
CA SER A 31 0.46 -9.19 -6.22
C SER A 31 0.50 -8.40 -4.90
N THR A 32 1.67 -7.90 -4.53
CA THR A 32 1.91 -7.15 -3.29
C THR A 32 1.23 -5.77 -3.22
N ASN A 33 0.90 -5.16 -4.36
CA ASN A 33 0.26 -3.84 -4.40
C ASN A 33 -1.27 -3.90 -4.45
N ARG A 34 -1.88 -5.09 -4.51
CA ARG A 34 -3.33 -5.28 -4.63
C ARG A 34 -4.10 -5.12 -3.33
N LEU A 35 -3.45 -5.25 -2.19
CA LEU A 35 -4.12 -5.34 -0.88
C LEU A 35 -4.94 -4.10 -0.50
N PHE A 36 -4.68 -2.94 -1.11
CA PHE A 36 -5.45 -1.71 -0.88
C PHE A 36 -5.92 -1.10 -2.20
N ASN A 37 -7.08 -1.55 -2.64
CA ASN A 37 -7.61 -1.27 -3.99
C ASN A 37 -8.08 0.16 -4.25
N LYS A 38 -8.09 1.06 -3.28
CA LYS A 38 -8.79 2.34 -3.40
C LYS A 38 -7.93 3.58 -3.20
N TYR A 39 -6.60 3.47 -3.22
CA TYR A 39 -5.77 4.68 -3.22
C TYR A 39 -5.79 5.29 -4.63
N PRO A 40 -6.23 6.56 -4.79
CA PRO A 40 -6.26 7.22 -6.09
C PRO A 40 -4.84 7.36 -6.65
N THR A 41 -4.73 7.35 -7.97
CA THR A 41 -3.46 7.57 -8.71
C THR A 41 -2.29 6.68 -8.27
N ARG A 42 -2.33 5.41 -8.68
CA ARG A 42 -1.19 4.51 -8.57
C ARG A 42 -0.61 4.25 -9.95
N TYR A 43 0.70 4.34 -10.07
CA TYR A 43 1.36 3.79 -11.25
C TYR A 43 1.66 2.30 -11.07
N ILE A 44 1.87 1.62 -12.17
CA ILE A 44 2.18 0.19 -12.18
C ILE A 44 3.58 -0.04 -11.58
N SER A 45 3.74 -1.10 -10.79
CA SER A 45 4.99 -1.43 -10.09
C SER A 45 6.20 -1.62 -11.01
N ALA A 46 5.96 -1.98 -12.26
CA ALA A 46 7.01 -2.16 -13.25
C ALA A 46 7.78 -0.86 -13.55
N VAL A 47 7.13 0.31 -13.46
CA VAL A 47 7.80 1.61 -13.71
C VAL A 47 8.88 1.91 -12.67
N PRO A 48 8.61 1.94 -11.35
CA PRO A 48 9.66 2.15 -10.38
C PRO A 48 10.68 1.01 -10.37
N ARG A 49 10.27 -0.23 -10.58
CA ARG A 49 11.19 -1.38 -10.69
C ARG A 49 12.23 -1.17 -11.79
N PHE A 50 11.77 -0.74 -12.97
CA PHE A 50 12.67 -0.40 -14.07
C PHE A 50 13.64 0.71 -13.68
N ALA A 51 13.15 1.84 -13.17
CA ALA A 51 13.98 2.98 -12.80
C ALA A 51 14.99 2.62 -11.69
N ILE A 52 14.56 1.89 -10.65
CA ILE A 52 15.44 1.44 -9.56
C ILE A 52 16.58 0.55 -10.10
N ASN A 53 16.27 -0.38 -11.00
CA ASN A 53 17.30 -1.24 -11.59
C ASN A 53 18.25 -0.48 -12.52
N ALA A 54 17.75 0.53 -13.28
CA ALA A 54 18.57 1.32 -14.19
C ALA A 54 19.51 2.28 -13.44
N TYR A 55 19.05 2.87 -12.33
CA TYR A 55 19.74 4.03 -11.72
C TYR A 55 20.22 3.78 -10.29
N SER A 56 20.13 2.56 -9.78
CA SER A 56 20.63 2.22 -8.45
C SER A 56 21.18 0.80 -8.36
N LYS A 57 21.96 0.55 -7.29
CA LYS A 57 22.51 -0.75 -6.94
C LYS A 57 21.92 -1.25 -5.61
N ALA A 58 21.99 -2.55 -5.37
CA ALA A 58 21.57 -3.13 -4.09
C ALA A 58 22.32 -2.46 -2.91
N GLY A 59 21.60 -2.18 -1.82
CA GLY A 59 22.12 -1.48 -0.66
C GLY A 59 22.01 0.05 -0.71
N GLU A 60 21.81 0.65 -1.90
CA GLU A 60 21.61 2.10 -2.03
C GLU A 60 20.21 2.52 -1.56
N THR A 61 20.01 3.82 -1.36
CA THR A 61 18.75 4.39 -0.90
C THR A 61 18.01 5.06 -2.04
N VAL A 62 16.77 4.66 -2.26
CA VAL A 62 15.83 5.25 -3.21
C VAL A 62 14.94 6.25 -2.46
N LEU A 63 14.90 7.49 -2.94
CA LEU A 63 14.02 8.54 -2.41
C LEU A 63 12.78 8.69 -3.29
N ASP A 64 11.61 8.61 -2.68
CA ASP A 64 10.33 8.99 -3.29
C ASP A 64 9.69 10.13 -2.48
N PRO A 65 9.76 11.39 -2.95
CA PRO A 65 9.25 12.55 -2.21
C PRO A 65 7.72 12.72 -2.30
N PHE A 66 7.02 11.90 -3.10
CA PHE A 66 5.57 11.91 -3.30
C PHE A 66 5.02 10.47 -3.33
N CYS A 67 5.34 9.73 -2.30
CA CYS A 67 5.28 8.27 -2.31
C CYS A 67 3.85 7.67 -2.36
N GLY A 68 2.81 8.45 -2.07
CA GLY A 68 1.43 7.97 -2.11
C GLY A 68 1.24 6.63 -1.39
N SER A 69 0.75 5.62 -2.12
CA SER A 69 0.53 4.28 -1.55
C SER A 69 1.79 3.43 -1.37
N GLY A 70 3.00 3.97 -1.67
CA GLY A 70 4.29 3.35 -1.41
C GLY A 70 4.75 2.33 -2.45
N THR A 71 4.34 2.46 -3.70
CA THR A 71 4.74 1.53 -4.77
C THR A 71 6.27 1.51 -4.94
N THR A 72 6.91 2.67 -4.98
CA THR A 72 8.37 2.78 -5.07
C THR A 72 9.08 2.12 -3.89
N ALA A 73 8.59 2.35 -2.67
CA ALA A 73 9.19 1.78 -1.46
C ALA A 73 9.17 0.25 -1.48
N ILE A 74 8.03 -0.34 -1.85
CA ILE A 74 7.89 -1.79 -1.97
C ILE A 74 8.87 -2.35 -3.00
N GLU A 75 8.92 -1.75 -4.20
CA GLU A 75 9.81 -2.20 -5.25
C GLU A 75 11.29 -2.04 -4.87
N ALA A 76 11.67 -0.95 -4.20
CA ALA A 76 13.03 -0.76 -3.69
C ALA A 76 13.42 -1.87 -2.71
N MET A 77 12.55 -2.17 -1.74
CA MET A 77 12.80 -3.25 -0.76
C MET A 77 12.91 -4.63 -1.43
N LEU A 78 12.00 -4.94 -2.36
CA LEU A 78 12.04 -6.21 -3.11
C LEU A 78 13.31 -6.37 -3.94
N LEU A 79 13.93 -5.28 -4.36
CA LEU A 79 15.16 -5.25 -5.13
C LEU A 79 16.42 -5.09 -4.24
N GLY A 80 16.29 -5.18 -2.91
CA GLY A 80 17.40 -5.06 -1.96
C GLY A 80 17.96 -3.64 -1.82
N ARG A 81 17.16 -2.62 -2.06
CA ARG A 81 17.49 -1.21 -1.80
C ARG A 81 16.79 -0.75 -0.52
N ASN A 82 17.34 0.29 0.10
CA ASN A 82 16.65 1.04 1.13
C ASN A 82 15.65 2.01 0.49
N ALA A 83 14.57 2.34 1.19
CA ALA A 83 13.59 3.30 0.73
C ALA A 83 13.43 4.45 1.71
N MET A 84 13.42 5.67 1.20
CA MET A 84 13.02 6.86 1.93
C MET A 84 11.78 7.44 1.25
N SER A 85 10.67 7.49 1.97
CA SER A 85 9.37 7.86 1.43
C SER A 85 8.81 9.06 2.18
N ILE A 86 8.39 10.08 1.43
CA ILE A 86 7.80 11.31 1.98
C ILE A 86 6.42 11.49 1.37
N ASP A 87 5.43 11.80 2.20
CA ASP A 87 4.10 12.22 1.76
C ASP A 87 3.47 13.16 2.77
N ILE A 88 2.68 14.11 2.28
CA ILE A 88 1.90 15.03 3.11
C ILE A 88 0.67 14.33 3.72
N ASP A 89 0.12 13.36 3.01
CA ASP A 89 -1.07 12.62 3.43
C ASP A 89 -0.75 11.65 4.58
N PRO A 90 -1.35 11.82 5.77
CA PRO A 90 -1.16 10.90 6.89
C PRO A 90 -1.60 9.47 6.57
N PHE A 91 -2.61 9.30 5.72
CA PHE A 91 -3.09 7.98 5.31
C PHE A 91 -2.07 7.28 4.39
N ALA A 92 -1.45 8.01 3.47
CA ALA A 92 -0.35 7.50 2.65
C ALA A 92 0.80 6.98 3.54
N ARG A 93 1.21 7.78 4.53
CA ARG A 93 2.27 7.39 5.49
C ARG A 93 1.91 6.14 6.29
N LEU A 94 0.64 6.01 6.71
CA LEU A 94 0.17 4.80 7.39
C LEU A 94 0.22 3.58 6.46
N LEU A 95 -0.25 3.72 5.22
CA LEU A 95 -0.22 2.65 4.22
C LEU A 95 1.19 2.14 3.96
N ILE A 96 2.16 3.05 3.80
CA ILE A 96 3.56 2.68 3.58
C ILE A 96 4.09 1.94 4.80
N LYS A 97 3.90 2.48 5.99
CA LYS A 97 4.34 1.85 7.23
C LYS A 97 3.83 0.42 7.33
N VAL A 98 2.53 0.20 7.12
CA VAL A 98 1.93 -1.15 7.17
C VAL A 98 2.50 -2.08 6.10
N LYS A 99 2.65 -1.59 4.86
CA LYS A 99 3.12 -2.42 3.74
C LYS A 99 4.61 -2.76 3.80
N THR A 100 5.42 -1.92 4.45
CA THR A 100 6.88 -2.10 4.52
C THR A 100 7.36 -2.64 5.86
N THR A 101 6.47 -2.80 6.84
CA THR A 101 6.78 -3.46 8.10
C THR A 101 6.97 -4.97 7.85
N VAL A 102 8.07 -5.49 8.35
CA VAL A 102 8.32 -6.94 8.37
C VAL A 102 7.69 -7.49 9.65
N TYR A 103 6.71 -8.35 9.49
CA TYR A 103 6.00 -8.99 10.59
C TYR A 103 6.63 -10.36 10.90
N SER A 104 6.77 -10.69 12.16
CA SER A 104 7.12 -12.04 12.59
C SER A 104 5.93 -12.99 12.35
N LYS A 105 6.18 -14.30 12.49
CA LYS A 105 5.09 -15.26 12.40
C LYS A 105 4.10 -15.08 13.56
N GLU A 106 4.61 -14.79 14.74
CA GLU A 106 3.82 -14.53 15.95
C GLU A 106 2.92 -13.30 15.76
N ASP A 107 3.41 -12.22 15.12
CA ASP A 107 2.61 -11.05 14.79
C ASP A 107 1.47 -11.40 13.83
N ILE A 108 1.75 -12.22 12.81
CA ILE A 108 0.74 -12.65 11.85
C ILE A 108 -0.31 -13.52 12.51
N ASP A 109 0.10 -14.50 13.32
CA ASP A 109 -0.81 -15.39 14.03
C ASP A 109 -1.72 -14.60 15.01
N PHE A 110 -1.15 -13.60 15.70
CA PHE A 110 -1.92 -12.66 16.55
C PHE A 110 -2.93 -11.83 15.73
N LEU A 111 -2.51 -11.27 14.59
CA LEU A 111 -3.40 -10.50 13.72
C LEU A 111 -4.54 -11.35 13.17
N ASP A 112 -4.27 -12.59 12.78
CA ASP A 112 -5.29 -13.53 12.29
C ASP A 112 -6.30 -13.85 13.38
N GLU A 113 -5.87 -14.06 14.64
CA GLU A 113 -6.76 -14.26 15.78
C GLU A 113 -7.63 -13.02 16.04
N VAL A 114 -7.04 -11.83 16.02
CA VAL A 114 -7.77 -10.55 16.19
C VAL A 114 -8.82 -10.38 15.10
N VAL A 115 -8.46 -10.59 13.83
CA VAL A 115 -9.40 -10.49 12.71
C VAL A 115 -10.54 -11.50 12.83
N ARG A 116 -10.25 -12.72 13.26
CA ARG A 116 -11.26 -13.75 13.50
C ARG A 116 -12.24 -13.31 14.61
N LYS A 117 -11.72 -12.84 15.74
CA LYS A 117 -12.55 -12.33 16.84
C LYS A 117 -13.44 -11.17 16.39
N ILE A 118 -12.89 -10.17 15.70
CA ILE A 118 -13.65 -9.02 15.22
C ILE A 118 -14.78 -9.45 14.26
N LYS A 119 -14.54 -10.45 13.39
CA LYS A 119 -15.58 -10.95 12.47
C LYS A 119 -16.76 -11.63 13.19
N GLU A 120 -16.55 -12.18 14.38
CA GLU A 120 -17.58 -12.83 15.19
C GLU A 120 -18.32 -11.83 16.09
N MET A 121 -17.82 -10.59 16.24
CA MET A 121 -18.42 -9.56 17.07
C MET A 121 -19.47 -8.76 16.32
N SER A 122 -20.44 -8.23 17.07
CA SER A 122 -21.41 -7.26 16.60
C SER A 122 -21.55 -6.13 17.60
N PRO A 123 -21.94 -4.92 17.16
CA PRO A 123 -22.17 -3.82 18.07
C PRO A 123 -23.35 -4.12 18.99
N ASP A 124 -23.20 -3.74 20.25
CA ASP A 124 -24.32 -3.65 21.20
C ASP A 124 -25.08 -2.36 20.90
N GLU A 125 -26.32 -2.46 20.42
CA GLU A 125 -27.14 -1.31 20.05
C GLU A 125 -27.53 -0.43 21.26
N SER A 126 -27.44 -0.98 22.47
CA SER A 126 -27.68 -0.22 23.69
C SER A 126 -26.48 0.59 24.19
N PHE A 127 -25.28 0.27 23.67
CA PHE A 127 -24.04 0.95 24.06
C PHE A 127 -23.74 2.14 23.15
N GLN A 128 -23.46 3.29 23.75
CA GLN A 128 -23.06 4.47 23.02
C GLN A 128 -21.55 4.45 22.69
N TYR A 129 -21.21 3.99 21.50
CA TYR A 129 -19.84 4.04 21.01
C TYR A 129 -19.42 5.48 20.69
N PRO A 130 -18.17 5.87 20.99
CA PRO A 130 -17.65 7.16 20.56
C PRO A 130 -17.66 7.27 19.03
N ILE A 131 -18.36 8.28 18.52
CA ILE A 131 -18.45 8.51 17.07
C ILE A 131 -17.07 8.95 16.55
N PRO A 132 -16.57 8.36 15.46
CA PRO A 132 -15.34 8.82 14.82
C PRO A 132 -15.39 10.32 14.47
N GLY A 133 -14.28 11.05 14.70
CA GLY A 133 -14.19 12.48 14.44
C GLY A 133 -14.18 12.85 12.95
N ILE A 134 -15.12 12.32 12.17
CA ILE A 134 -15.29 12.61 10.76
C ILE A 134 -16.28 13.79 10.62
N PRO A 135 -15.87 14.93 10.03
CA PRO A 135 -16.75 16.07 9.85
C PRO A 135 -18.00 15.70 9.04
N ASN A 136 -19.18 16.03 9.58
CA ASN A 136 -20.49 15.76 8.93
C ASN A 136 -20.66 14.29 8.55
N ILE A 137 -20.30 13.38 9.43
CA ILE A 137 -20.32 11.93 9.19
C ILE A 137 -21.69 11.44 8.67
N GLU A 138 -22.78 12.06 9.15
CA GLU A 138 -24.16 11.78 8.77
C GLU A 138 -24.48 12.10 7.30
N LYS A 139 -23.67 12.94 6.64
CA LYS A 139 -23.80 13.21 5.19
C LYS A 139 -23.18 12.11 4.32
N TRP A 140 -22.32 11.30 4.90
CA TRP A 140 -21.55 10.28 4.20
C TRP A 140 -22.02 8.87 4.50
N PHE A 141 -22.57 8.66 5.70
CA PHE A 141 -22.89 7.32 6.21
C PHE A 141 -24.30 7.34 6.85
N CYS A 142 -25.06 6.28 6.64
CA CYS A 142 -26.30 6.05 7.38
C CYS A 142 -26.00 5.61 8.83
N ASP A 143 -26.99 5.73 9.72
CA ASP A 143 -26.86 5.45 11.16
C ASP A 143 -26.27 4.06 11.45
N LYS A 144 -26.70 3.05 10.70
CA LYS A 144 -26.17 1.70 10.81
C LYS A 144 -24.67 1.64 10.49
N SER A 145 -24.22 2.35 9.47
CA SER A 145 -22.79 2.40 9.13
C SER A 145 -22.00 3.18 10.17
N ILE A 146 -22.56 4.25 10.73
CA ILE A 146 -21.94 5.02 11.81
C ILE A 146 -21.78 4.13 13.05
N LEU A 147 -22.79 3.37 13.42
CA LEU A 147 -22.71 2.42 14.53
C LEU A 147 -21.58 1.41 14.35
N TRP A 148 -21.49 0.78 13.18
CA TRP A 148 -20.45 -0.19 12.88
C TRP A 148 -19.04 0.43 12.84
N LEU A 149 -18.88 1.62 12.26
CA LEU A 149 -17.60 2.35 12.26
C LEU A 149 -17.15 2.73 13.67
N SER A 150 -18.10 3.20 14.50
CA SER A 150 -17.84 3.54 15.90
C SER A 150 -17.46 2.31 16.73
N PHE A 151 -18.16 1.20 16.52
CA PHE A 151 -17.87 -0.09 17.16
C PHE A 151 -16.48 -0.61 16.79
N PHE A 152 -16.14 -0.65 15.49
CA PHE A 152 -14.82 -1.12 15.04
C PHE A 152 -13.69 -0.22 15.56
N LYS A 153 -13.86 1.11 15.48
CA LYS A 153 -12.86 2.02 16.04
C LYS A 153 -12.65 1.78 17.53
N TYR A 154 -13.73 1.70 18.30
CA TYR A 154 -13.67 1.45 19.73
C TYR A 154 -13.02 0.11 20.07
N THR A 155 -13.30 -0.93 19.30
CA THR A 155 -12.72 -2.26 19.50
C THR A 155 -11.21 -2.25 19.19
N ILE A 156 -10.82 -1.62 18.08
CA ILE A 156 -9.41 -1.54 17.66
C ILE A 156 -8.60 -0.69 18.65
N ASP A 157 -9.15 0.42 19.14
CA ASP A 157 -8.45 1.30 20.09
C ASP A 157 -8.19 0.63 21.46
N LYS A 158 -8.82 -0.53 21.72
CA LYS A 158 -8.65 -1.32 22.96
C LYS A 158 -7.72 -2.53 22.82
N LEU A 159 -7.26 -2.81 21.60
CA LEU A 159 -6.26 -3.86 21.33
C LEU A 159 -4.86 -3.38 21.68
#